data_484ea1bee35af3b2a9dda235a0f2684b
#
_entry.id   484ea1bee35af3b2a9dda235a0f2684b
#
_cell.length_a   1.000
_cell.length_b   1.000
_cell.length_c   1.000
_cell.angle_alpha   90.00
_cell.angle_beta   90.00
_cell.angle_gamma   90.00
#
_symmetry.space_group_name_H-M   'P 1'
#
loop_
_entity.id
_entity.type
_entity.pdbx_description
1 polymer ?
#
loop_
_entity_poly.entity_id
_entity_poly.type
_entity_poly.pdbx_seq_one_letter_code
_entity_poly.pdbx_strand_id
1 'polypeptide(L)'
;MSGWRRLLEEESEHQWLSFTVFSIIVIIGAVLIDWSSDLSGVHDGSTLDVDGIVMDSAGDSILYQSDDGIRITHDDNENTAQYATCLEEYSGMTLACLGNEGMLGFIGDGSDDCDDTWCQFSIGENLTATQVSGNGLAILMVVQDGTSDALAAIWFGESNPEPMVSDHEGNLHLDVMLPTEDGWLVGGSWQAPANWLGSNPTSPPMYELVIHVTWDGVNAPAIEIVHMGNEGSIHGLFTTDDGYIATGTSDTISIIDGEISSLGISSYAAIGDNNGDVWLFGGIGSNTVAIISGAEISIERLPEPLKILPSYVTCDEDGMIAIHGTDNTDNPSAMSIDSNARQSFTSLRGILDLSFILVSILIFSIMGWNIYEAIRKGEVF
;
A
#
# COMPACT_ATOMS: atom_id res chain seq x y z
N MET A 1 -5.38 -22.59 -61.96
CA MET A 1 -4.31 -22.64 -60.95
C MET A 1 -4.56 -21.49 -59.99
N SER A 2 -4.71 -21.79 -58.71
CA SER A 2 -5.14 -20.81 -57.71
C SER A 2 -4.07 -19.76 -57.43
N GLY A 3 -4.48 -18.50 -57.26
CA GLY A 3 -3.59 -17.35 -57.08
C GLY A 3 -2.58 -17.46 -55.95
N TRP A 4 -2.78 -18.38 -54.99
CA TRP A 4 -1.85 -18.68 -53.87
C TRP A 4 -0.54 -19.35 -54.35
N ARG A 5 -0.55 -20.14 -55.42
CA ARG A 5 0.68 -20.72 -55.96
C ARG A 5 1.59 -19.70 -56.63
N ARG A 6 1.02 -18.62 -57.20
CA ARG A 6 1.81 -17.54 -57.78
C ARG A 6 2.55 -16.69 -56.79
N LEU A 7 1.97 -16.50 -55.58
CA LEU A 7 2.63 -15.78 -54.46
C LEU A 7 3.80 -16.55 -53.87
N LEU A 8 3.82 -17.90 -54.05
CA LEU A 8 4.88 -18.77 -53.53
C LEU A 8 6.01 -19.03 -54.59
N GLU A 9 5.78 -18.64 -55.87
CA GLU A 9 6.72 -18.88 -56.98
C GLU A 9 7.45 -17.60 -57.44
N GLU A 10 7.20 -16.42 -56.83
CA GLU A 10 7.95 -15.20 -57.15
C GLU A 10 9.35 -15.23 -56.53
N GLU A 11 10.31 -14.94 -57.39
CA GLU A 11 11.76 -15.19 -57.34
C GLU A 11 12.49 -14.68 -56.08
N SER A 12 13.61 -15.33 -55.81
CA SER A 12 14.46 -15.32 -54.62
C SER A 12 14.97 -13.95 -54.13
N GLU A 13 15.01 -12.92 -54.94
CA GLU A 13 15.51 -11.59 -54.53
C GLU A 13 14.61 -10.89 -53.54
N HIS A 14 13.30 -11.16 -53.54
CA HIS A 14 12.34 -10.53 -52.62
C HIS A 14 12.13 -11.34 -51.34
N GLN A 15 12.58 -12.58 -51.26
CA GLN A 15 12.39 -13.43 -50.09
C GLN A 15 13.17 -12.93 -48.87
N TRP A 16 14.41 -12.48 -49.08
CA TRP A 16 15.24 -11.91 -48.02
C TRP A 16 14.67 -10.61 -47.48
N LEU A 17 14.14 -9.74 -48.36
CA LEU A 17 13.50 -8.50 -47.94
C LEU A 17 12.25 -8.80 -47.11
N SER A 18 11.43 -9.74 -47.57
CA SER A 18 10.20 -10.15 -46.86
C SER A 18 10.53 -10.77 -45.50
N PHE A 19 11.57 -11.59 -45.41
CA PHE A 19 12.04 -12.15 -44.13
C PHE A 19 12.52 -11.06 -43.18
N THR A 20 13.32 -10.12 -43.67
CA THR A 20 13.82 -9.00 -42.87
C THR A 20 12.68 -8.11 -42.36
N VAL A 21 11.75 -7.73 -43.23
CA VAL A 21 10.58 -6.91 -42.85
C VAL A 21 9.72 -7.64 -41.83
N PHE A 22 9.46 -8.92 -42.03
CA PHE A 22 8.68 -9.72 -41.09
C PHE A 22 9.40 -9.84 -39.72
N SER A 23 10.71 -10.09 -39.72
CA SER A 23 11.50 -10.16 -38.50
C SER A 23 11.46 -8.83 -37.73
N ILE A 24 11.52 -7.69 -38.43
CA ILE A 24 11.36 -6.37 -37.81
C ILE A 24 9.95 -6.21 -37.21
N ILE A 25 8.90 -6.63 -37.94
CA ILE A 25 7.52 -6.57 -37.43
C ILE A 25 7.35 -7.44 -36.15
N VAL A 26 7.94 -8.64 -36.13
CA VAL A 26 7.89 -9.52 -34.96
C VAL A 26 8.62 -8.90 -33.77
N ILE A 27 9.81 -8.32 -34.00
CA ILE A 27 10.57 -7.64 -32.94
C ILE A 27 9.77 -6.43 -32.39
N ILE A 28 9.24 -5.58 -33.28
CA ILE A 28 8.41 -4.44 -32.87
C ILE A 28 7.17 -4.93 -32.12
N GLY A 29 6.50 -5.97 -32.61
CA GLY A 29 5.33 -6.55 -31.96
C GLY A 29 5.68 -7.11 -30.57
N ALA A 30 6.80 -7.80 -30.41
CA ALA A 30 7.24 -8.30 -29.11
C ALA A 30 7.56 -7.17 -28.13
N VAL A 31 8.20 -6.09 -28.59
CA VAL A 31 8.46 -4.89 -27.76
C VAL A 31 7.16 -4.20 -27.37
N LEU A 32 6.19 -4.09 -28.28
CA LEU A 32 4.88 -3.49 -27.97
C LEU A 32 4.09 -4.33 -26.97
N ILE A 33 4.16 -5.65 -27.06
CA ILE A 33 3.54 -6.57 -26.12
C ILE A 33 4.21 -6.43 -24.75
N ASP A 34 5.53 -6.42 -24.68
CA ASP A 34 6.27 -6.22 -23.43
C ASP A 34 5.90 -4.87 -22.78
N TRP A 35 5.93 -3.81 -23.57
CA TRP A 35 5.53 -2.47 -23.09
C TRP A 35 4.06 -2.40 -22.63
N SER A 36 3.14 -3.07 -23.36
CA SER A 36 1.75 -3.15 -22.95
C SER A 36 1.54 -3.99 -21.67
N SER A 37 2.61 -4.65 -21.17
CA SER A 37 2.57 -5.45 -19.94
C SER A 37 2.75 -4.63 -18.67
N ASP A 38 3.18 -3.41 -18.79
CA ASP A 38 3.37 -2.54 -17.66
C ASP A 38 2.05 -1.94 -17.18
N LEU A 39 1.96 -1.68 -15.89
CA LEU A 39 0.81 -1.01 -15.27
C LEU A 39 0.63 0.37 -15.92
N SER A 40 -0.57 0.64 -16.40
CA SER A 40 -0.92 1.94 -16.98
C SER A 40 -1.27 2.96 -15.88
N GLY A 41 -1.19 4.25 -16.20
CA GLY A 41 -1.60 5.31 -15.28
C GLY A 41 -0.56 5.64 -14.20
N VAL A 42 0.69 5.21 -14.37
CA VAL A 42 1.79 5.55 -13.45
C VAL A 42 2.40 6.89 -13.86
N HIS A 43 2.53 7.80 -12.90
CA HIS A 43 3.06 9.15 -13.10
C HIS A 43 4.07 9.49 -12.01
N ASP A 44 5.13 10.23 -12.37
CA ASP A 44 6.03 10.81 -11.38
C ASP A 44 5.35 12.03 -10.71
N GLY A 45 5.48 12.15 -9.39
CA GLY A 45 4.95 13.26 -8.60
C GLY A 45 3.74 12.88 -7.73
N SER A 46 3.44 13.77 -6.81
CA SER A 46 2.30 13.67 -5.88
C SER A 46 1.08 14.40 -6.43
N THR A 47 -0.09 13.95 -6.02
CA THR A 47 -1.34 14.72 -6.13
C THR A 47 -1.49 15.75 -5.01
N LEU A 48 -0.72 15.58 -3.91
CA LEU A 48 -0.72 16.51 -2.78
C LEU A 48 0.30 17.63 -3.00
N ASP A 49 -0.13 18.87 -2.83
CA ASP A 49 0.71 20.08 -3.01
C ASP A 49 1.37 20.46 -1.67
N VAL A 50 2.32 19.63 -1.21
CA VAL A 50 3.11 19.89 0.01
C VAL A 50 4.59 19.74 -0.27
N ASP A 51 5.39 20.62 0.32
CA ASP A 51 6.86 20.61 0.22
C ASP A 51 7.46 19.89 1.44
N GLY A 52 7.45 18.54 1.37
CA GLY A 52 7.93 17.72 2.47
C GLY A 52 7.61 16.24 2.32
N ILE A 53 7.98 15.45 3.33
CA ILE A 53 7.67 14.03 3.42
C ILE A 53 6.30 13.90 4.08
N VAL A 54 5.31 13.40 3.35
CA VAL A 54 3.99 13.13 3.91
C VAL A 54 4.10 12.00 4.93
N MET A 55 3.56 12.23 6.12
CA MET A 55 3.56 11.29 7.23
C MET A 55 2.18 10.68 7.45
N ASP A 56 1.11 11.49 7.26
CA ASP A 56 -0.27 11.07 7.47
C ASP A 56 -1.24 12.02 6.78
N SER A 57 -2.48 11.59 6.52
CA SER A 57 -3.55 12.45 6.03
C SER A 57 -4.91 11.97 6.50
N ALA A 58 -5.82 12.91 6.75
CA ALA A 58 -7.20 12.64 7.13
C ALA A 58 -8.12 13.75 6.61
N GLY A 59 -9.09 13.40 5.76
CA GLY A 59 -9.94 14.37 5.07
C GLY A 59 -9.08 15.39 4.30
N ASP A 60 -9.34 16.68 4.51
CA ASP A 60 -8.60 17.79 3.88
C ASP A 60 -7.31 18.16 4.62
N SER A 61 -6.91 17.38 5.62
CA SER A 61 -5.71 17.62 6.43
C SER A 61 -4.56 16.72 6.03
N ILE A 62 -3.36 17.29 5.92
CA ILE A 62 -2.12 16.57 5.60
C ILE A 62 -1.07 16.89 6.65
N LEU A 63 -0.51 15.86 7.25
CA LEU A 63 0.65 15.92 8.15
C LEU A 63 1.92 15.61 7.36
N TYR A 64 2.88 16.50 7.39
CA TYR A 64 4.13 16.32 6.67
C TYR A 64 5.34 16.90 7.38
N GLN A 65 6.50 16.33 7.11
CA GLN A 65 7.78 16.81 7.60
C GLN A 65 8.45 17.67 6.53
N SER A 66 8.62 18.97 6.83
CA SER A 66 9.39 19.90 6.02
C SER A 66 10.79 20.12 6.61
N ASP A 67 11.63 20.91 5.92
CA ASP A 67 12.95 21.31 6.41
C ASP A 67 12.88 22.08 7.75
N ASP A 68 11.78 22.80 8.00
CA ASP A 68 11.53 23.61 9.19
C ASP A 68 10.85 22.86 10.35
N GLY A 69 10.53 21.58 10.15
CA GLY A 69 9.86 20.73 11.14
C GLY A 69 8.54 20.13 10.66
N ILE A 70 7.75 19.57 11.58
CA ILE A 70 6.48 18.94 11.28
C ILE A 70 5.39 20.01 11.15
N ARG A 71 4.57 19.88 10.10
CA ARG A 71 3.51 20.81 9.75
C ARG A 71 2.23 20.06 9.43
N ILE A 72 1.11 20.72 9.65
CA ILE A 72 -0.23 20.28 9.22
C ILE A 72 -0.79 21.36 8.31
N THR A 73 -1.27 20.98 7.14
CA THR A 73 -2.10 21.82 6.29
C THR A 73 -3.55 21.35 6.38
N HIS A 74 -4.50 22.29 6.43
CA HIS A 74 -5.93 22.05 6.39
C HIS A 74 -6.59 23.22 5.65
N ASP A 75 -7.37 22.96 4.61
CA ASP A 75 -8.02 23.99 3.77
C ASP A 75 -7.05 25.11 3.33
N ASP A 76 -5.88 24.76 2.80
CA ASP A 76 -4.82 25.69 2.39
C ASP A 76 -4.18 26.51 3.53
N ASN A 77 -4.59 26.28 4.78
CA ASN A 77 -3.97 26.91 5.95
C ASN A 77 -2.87 26.01 6.51
N GLU A 78 -1.66 26.56 6.58
CA GLU A 78 -0.50 25.84 7.09
C GLU A 78 -0.24 26.20 8.57
N ASN A 79 -0.18 25.20 9.42
CA ASN A 79 0.09 25.34 10.85
C ASN A 79 1.31 24.52 11.27
N THR A 80 2.12 25.09 12.16
CA THR A 80 3.23 24.35 12.77
C THR A 80 2.71 23.40 13.82
N ALA A 81 3.04 22.11 13.67
CA ALA A 81 2.63 21.04 14.59
C ALA A 81 3.86 20.22 15.03
N GLN A 82 4.76 20.85 15.74
CA GLN A 82 6.14 20.39 16.01
C GLN A 82 6.26 18.95 16.52
N TYR A 83 5.19 18.38 17.08
CA TYR A 83 5.19 17.06 17.68
C TYR A 83 4.06 16.17 17.18
N ALA A 84 3.31 16.58 16.17
CA ALA A 84 2.21 15.75 15.65
C ALA A 84 2.75 14.46 15.02
N THR A 85 2.06 13.36 15.28
CA THR A 85 2.46 12.02 14.83
C THR A 85 1.39 11.32 14.00
N CYS A 86 0.12 11.67 14.16
CA CYS A 86 -0.98 11.05 13.43
C CYS A 86 -2.12 12.03 13.15
N LEU A 87 -2.92 11.70 12.13
CA LEU A 87 -4.22 12.29 11.83
C LEU A 87 -5.27 11.19 11.70
N GLU A 88 -6.52 11.48 12.04
CA GLU A 88 -7.64 10.58 11.86
C GLU A 88 -8.92 11.39 11.58
N GLU A 89 -9.69 10.98 10.58
CA GLU A 89 -11.00 11.55 10.33
C GLU A 89 -12.06 10.87 11.23
N TYR A 90 -12.72 11.64 12.05
CA TYR A 90 -13.75 11.14 12.95
C TYR A 90 -14.96 12.07 13.02
N SER A 91 -16.13 11.57 12.61
CA SER A 91 -17.42 12.32 12.66
C SER A 91 -17.36 13.71 12.00
N GLY A 92 -16.62 13.85 10.90
CA GLY A 92 -16.45 15.11 10.16
C GLY A 92 -15.48 16.11 10.82
N MET A 93 -14.72 15.65 11.81
CA MET A 93 -13.59 16.38 12.42
C MET A 93 -12.29 15.65 12.12
N THR A 94 -11.20 16.38 12.00
CA THR A 94 -9.86 15.80 11.99
C THR A 94 -9.28 15.78 13.39
N LEU A 95 -8.98 14.59 13.91
CA LEU A 95 -8.23 14.39 15.14
C LEU A 95 -6.73 14.37 14.83
N ALA A 96 -5.91 14.87 15.75
CA ALA A 96 -4.45 14.82 15.64
C ALA A 96 -3.80 14.38 16.95
N CYS A 97 -2.86 13.46 16.84
CA CYS A 97 -1.93 13.14 17.91
C CYS A 97 -0.87 14.24 17.97
N LEU A 98 -0.95 15.14 18.94
CA LEU A 98 -0.06 16.30 18.98
C LEU A 98 1.33 16.00 19.54
N GLY A 99 1.60 14.77 20.00
CA GLY A 99 2.89 14.36 20.54
C GLY A 99 3.30 15.08 21.84
N ASN A 100 2.48 16.02 22.31
CA ASN A 100 2.65 16.67 23.60
C ASN A 100 2.06 15.79 24.69
N GLU A 101 2.73 15.65 25.82
CA GLU A 101 2.22 14.89 26.94
C GLU A 101 0.80 15.32 27.30
N GLY A 102 -0.12 14.38 27.26
CA GLY A 102 -1.49 14.52 27.68
C GLY A 102 -2.44 15.28 26.77
N MET A 103 -2.09 15.50 25.49
CA MET A 103 -2.90 16.32 24.59
C MET A 103 -3.25 15.61 23.28
N LEU A 104 -4.53 15.69 22.89
CA LEU A 104 -5.00 15.49 21.52
C LEU A 104 -5.49 16.81 20.94
N GLY A 105 -5.39 16.96 19.63
CA GLY A 105 -5.94 18.08 18.89
C GLY A 105 -7.13 17.68 18.03
N PHE A 106 -7.99 18.62 17.68
CA PHE A 106 -9.01 18.44 16.65
C PHE A 106 -9.26 19.72 15.87
N ILE A 107 -9.61 19.58 14.59
CA ILE A 107 -10.09 20.65 13.69
C ILE A 107 -11.46 20.23 13.17
N GLY A 108 -12.35 21.16 13.00
CA GLY A 108 -13.65 20.94 12.36
C GLY A 108 -14.81 21.40 13.23
N ASP A 109 -16.02 21.26 12.72
CA ASP A 109 -17.34 21.57 13.27
C ASP A 109 -17.71 23.05 13.44
N GLY A 110 -16.77 24.00 13.24
CA GLY A 110 -17.07 25.44 13.27
C GLY A 110 -17.62 25.94 14.62
N SER A 111 -17.26 25.27 15.72
CA SER A 111 -17.63 25.76 17.04
C SER A 111 -16.87 27.06 17.35
N ASP A 112 -17.57 28.12 17.76
CA ASP A 112 -17.02 29.46 18.02
C ASP A 112 -15.92 29.51 19.10
N ASP A 113 -15.62 28.38 19.75
CA ASP A 113 -14.64 28.28 20.83
C ASP A 113 -13.20 27.90 20.37
N CYS A 114 -13.02 27.55 19.11
CA CYS A 114 -11.71 27.25 18.53
C CYS A 114 -11.42 28.24 17.41
N ASP A 115 -10.63 29.23 17.67
CA ASP A 115 -10.03 30.10 16.64
C ASP A 115 -9.21 29.20 15.68
N ASP A 116 -9.18 29.44 14.38
CA ASP A 116 -8.48 28.80 13.23
C ASP A 116 -7.25 27.89 13.49
N THR A 117 -7.06 27.45 14.71
CA THR A 117 -6.03 26.57 15.23
C THR A 117 -6.64 25.37 15.92
N TRP A 118 -5.82 24.35 16.16
CA TRP A 118 -6.21 23.12 16.83
C TRP A 118 -6.85 23.38 18.21
N CYS A 119 -8.07 22.91 18.38
CA CYS A 119 -8.61 22.72 19.71
C CYS A 119 -7.91 21.56 20.38
N GLN A 120 -7.37 21.79 21.57
CA GLN A 120 -6.65 20.79 22.32
C GLN A 120 -7.46 20.34 23.53
N PHE A 121 -7.49 19.03 23.77
CA PHE A 121 -8.09 18.49 24.98
C PHE A 121 -7.12 17.54 25.68
N SER A 122 -7.16 17.52 27.00
CA SER A 122 -6.29 16.70 27.82
C SER A 122 -6.77 15.25 27.86
N ILE A 123 -5.86 14.32 27.61
CA ILE A 123 -6.07 12.87 27.73
C ILE A 123 -5.47 12.28 29.01
N GLY A 124 -4.78 13.08 29.81
CA GLY A 124 -4.12 12.67 31.06
C GLY A 124 -2.65 13.07 31.12
N GLU A 125 -2.12 13.25 32.33
CA GLU A 125 -0.72 13.58 32.55
C GLU A 125 0.17 12.40 32.15
N ASN A 126 1.28 12.67 31.45
CA ASN A 126 2.32 11.70 31.03
C ASN A 126 1.89 10.67 29.95
N LEU A 127 0.77 10.88 29.24
CA LEU A 127 0.40 10.08 28.07
C LEU A 127 0.75 10.83 26.80
N THR A 128 1.42 10.18 25.87
CA THR A 128 1.70 10.72 24.54
C THR A 128 1.01 9.83 23.52
N ALA A 129 -0.08 10.32 22.90
CA ALA A 129 -0.76 9.59 21.84
C ALA A 129 0.10 9.58 20.58
N THR A 130 0.26 8.41 19.98
CA THR A 130 1.00 8.20 18.72
C THR A 130 0.10 7.76 17.59
N GLN A 131 -1.04 7.16 17.91
CA GLN A 131 -2.12 6.79 16.98
C GLN A 131 -3.47 7.00 17.65
N VAL A 132 -4.49 7.26 16.85
CA VAL A 132 -5.87 7.45 17.33
C VAL A 132 -6.83 6.86 16.30
N SER A 133 -7.92 6.24 16.75
CA SER A 133 -8.99 5.77 15.87
C SER A 133 -10.33 5.76 16.59
N GLY A 134 -11.37 6.18 15.90
CA GLY A 134 -12.74 6.25 16.44
C GLY A 134 -13.68 5.26 15.78
N ASN A 135 -14.54 4.58 16.56
CA ASN A 135 -15.53 3.63 16.04
C ASN A 135 -16.99 4.14 16.14
N GLY A 136 -17.20 5.44 16.34
CA GLY A 136 -18.53 6.05 16.51
C GLY A 136 -19.05 6.03 17.94
N LEU A 137 -18.49 5.22 18.83
CA LEU A 137 -18.87 5.15 20.26
C LEU A 137 -17.76 5.69 21.15
N ALA A 138 -16.51 5.45 20.79
CA ALA A 138 -15.34 5.79 21.57
C ALA A 138 -14.14 6.05 20.67
N ILE A 139 -13.09 6.59 21.24
CA ILE A 139 -11.78 6.76 20.62
C ILE A 139 -10.80 5.82 21.31
N LEU A 140 -10.14 4.96 20.53
CA LEU A 140 -8.99 4.19 20.96
C LEU A 140 -7.72 4.95 20.60
N MET A 141 -6.74 4.93 21.50
CA MET A 141 -5.44 5.55 21.29
C MET A 141 -4.33 4.54 21.53
N VAL A 142 -3.28 4.61 20.74
CA VAL A 142 -1.96 4.10 21.11
C VAL A 142 -1.26 5.21 21.88
N VAL A 143 -0.80 4.92 23.07
CA VAL A 143 -0.09 5.86 23.93
C VAL A 143 1.30 5.32 24.24
N GLN A 144 2.29 6.19 24.19
CA GLN A 144 3.67 5.81 24.45
C GLN A 144 3.93 5.87 25.96
N ASP A 145 4.47 4.76 26.51
CA ASP A 145 5.00 4.64 27.88
C ASP A 145 6.46 4.19 27.83
N GLY A 146 7.36 5.15 27.79
CA GLY A 146 8.80 4.90 27.69
C GLY A 146 9.23 4.27 26.35
N THR A 147 9.50 2.96 26.33
CA THR A 147 9.96 2.22 25.14
C THR A 147 8.91 1.26 24.58
N SER A 148 7.73 1.22 25.15
CA SER A 148 6.63 0.36 24.76
C SER A 148 5.38 1.19 24.55
N ASP A 149 4.57 0.78 23.58
CA ASP A 149 3.25 1.35 23.41
C ASP A 149 2.24 0.64 24.31
N ALA A 150 1.21 1.36 24.69
CA ALA A 150 0.05 0.86 25.41
C ALA A 150 -1.22 1.36 24.74
N LEU A 151 -2.34 0.72 25.05
CA LEU A 151 -3.66 1.15 24.57
C LEU A 151 -4.39 1.92 25.65
N ALA A 152 -5.07 2.98 25.25
CA ALA A 152 -5.99 3.72 26.10
C ALA A 152 -7.25 4.07 25.32
N ALA A 153 -8.39 4.01 25.96
CA ALA A 153 -9.68 4.36 25.34
C ALA A 153 -10.34 5.53 26.05
N ILE A 154 -10.99 6.40 25.27
CA ILE A 154 -11.80 7.49 25.78
C ILE A 154 -13.23 7.29 25.31
N TRP A 155 -14.16 7.31 26.25
CA TRP A 155 -15.58 7.38 25.95
C TRP A 155 -16.00 8.83 25.66
N PHE A 156 -16.86 9.04 24.68
CA PHE A 156 -17.41 10.36 24.39
C PHE A 156 -18.12 10.97 25.61
N GLY A 157 -17.61 12.10 26.09
CA GLY A 157 -18.14 12.84 27.24
C GLY A 157 -17.43 12.59 28.57
N GLU A 158 -16.44 11.71 28.61
CA GLU A 158 -15.56 11.52 29.75
C GLU A 158 -14.15 12.10 29.48
N SER A 159 -13.60 12.76 30.49
CA SER A 159 -12.32 13.48 30.36
C SER A 159 -11.08 12.66 30.74
N ASN A 160 -11.25 11.40 31.13
CA ASN A 160 -10.14 10.55 31.55
C ASN A 160 -10.11 9.26 30.74
N PRO A 161 -9.04 9.01 29.97
CA PRO A 161 -8.88 7.75 29.28
C PRO A 161 -8.72 6.59 30.27
N GLU A 162 -9.36 5.47 29.99
CA GLU A 162 -9.13 4.24 30.71
C GLU A 162 -7.92 3.51 30.11
N PRO A 163 -6.80 3.36 30.84
CA PRO A 163 -5.65 2.61 30.36
C PRO A 163 -6.00 1.13 30.25
N MET A 164 -5.70 0.55 29.11
CA MET A 164 -5.78 -0.88 28.87
C MET A 164 -4.44 -1.50 29.16
N VAL A 165 -4.35 -2.28 30.22
CA VAL A 165 -3.12 -3.01 30.57
C VAL A 165 -3.07 -4.30 29.76
N SER A 166 -2.07 -4.46 28.90
CA SER A 166 -1.75 -5.78 28.36
C SER A 166 -0.83 -6.52 29.33
N ASP A 167 -1.22 -7.70 29.80
CA ASP A 167 -0.42 -8.56 30.66
C ASP A 167 0.74 -9.26 29.92
N HIS A 168 1.17 -8.72 28.79
CA HIS A 168 2.19 -9.37 27.94
C HIS A 168 3.59 -8.90 28.33
N GLU A 169 4.47 -9.87 28.58
CA GLU A 169 5.89 -9.60 28.70
C GLU A 169 6.47 -9.17 27.36
N GLY A 170 7.27 -8.11 27.31
CA GLY A 170 7.88 -7.56 26.10
C GLY A 170 7.39 -6.14 25.81
N ASN A 171 7.91 -5.55 24.72
CA ASN A 171 7.51 -4.22 24.27
C ASN A 171 6.57 -4.33 23.09
N LEU A 172 5.52 -3.52 23.09
CA LEU A 172 4.61 -3.33 21.95
C LEU A 172 5.06 -2.12 21.14
N HIS A 173 4.95 -2.22 19.82
CA HIS A 173 5.05 -1.11 18.87
C HIS A 173 3.85 -1.22 17.94
N LEU A 174 2.89 -0.31 18.10
CA LEU A 174 1.58 -0.36 17.45
C LEU A 174 1.50 0.78 16.44
N ASP A 175 1.41 0.42 15.16
CA ASP A 175 1.61 1.35 14.06
C ASP A 175 0.30 1.69 13.32
N VAL A 176 -0.73 0.83 13.43
CA VAL A 176 -1.97 1.00 12.65
C VAL A 176 -3.19 0.51 13.43
N MET A 177 -4.31 1.20 13.25
CA MET A 177 -5.61 0.83 13.82
C MET A 177 -6.69 0.88 12.76
N LEU A 178 -7.65 -0.03 12.87
CA LEU A 178 -8.84 -0.10 12.02
C LEU A 178 -10.08 -0.28 12.91
N PRO A 179 -11.08 0.62 12.84
CA PRO A 179 -12.32 0.44 13.56
C PRO A 179 -13.12 -0.75 12.99
N THR A 180 -13.74 -1.52 13.89
CA THR A 180 -14.64 -2.64 13.58
C THR A 180 -16.02 -2.40 14.19
N GLU A 181 -16.99 -3.27 13.89
CA GLU A 181 -18.34 -3.12 14.44
C GLU A 181 -18.39 -3.20 15.97
N ASP A 182 -17.48 -3.97 16.58
CA ASP A 182 -17.45 -4.25 18.03
C ASP A 182 -16.21 -3.70 18.74
N GLY A 183 -15.36 -2.96 18.02
CA GLY A 183 -14.13 -2.38 18.59
C GLY A 183 -13.11 -1.95 17.56
N TRP A 184 -11.90 -2.52 17.62
CA TRP A 184 -10.80 -2.19 16.73
C TRP A 184 -9.88 -3.39 16.48
N LEU A 185 -9.36 -3.50 15.26
CA LEU A 185 -8.13 -4.22 15.01
C LEU A 185 -6.95 -3.25 15.15
N VAL A 186 -5.89 -3.71 15.80
CA VAL A 186 -4.65 -2.93 16.00
C VAL A 186 -3.49 -3.77 15.53
N GLY A 187 -2.67 -3.21 14.65
CA GLY A 187 -1.52 -3.86 14.04
C GLY A 187 -0.21 -3.19 14.45
N GLY A 188 0.86 -3.96 14.38
CA GLY A 188 2.19 -3.48 14.67
C GLY A 188 3.15 -4.64 14.90
N SER A 189 4.02 -4.51 15.91
CA SER A 189 4.95 -5.56 16.29
C SER A 189 5.08 -5.73 17.80
N TRP A 190 5.48 -6.93 18.19
CA TRP A 190 5.85 -7.28 19.54
C TRP A 190 7.33 -7.62 19.62
N GLN A 191 8.05 -6.94 20.49
CA GLN A 191 9.44 -7.20 20.76
C GLN A 191 9.59 -8.16 21.93
N ALA A 192 10.17 -9.33 21.66
CA ALA A 192 10.41 -10.35 22.68
C ALA A 192 11.34 -9.84 23.79
N PRO A 193 11.08 -10.20 25.07
CA PRO A 193 12.01 -9.89 26.17
C PRO A 193 13.38 -10.51 25.91
N ALA A 194 14.44 -9.81 26.29
CA ALA A 194 15.83 -10.23 26.04
C ALA A 194 16.20 -11.60 26.63
N ASN A 195 15.48 -12.04 27.66
CA ASN A 195 15.68 -13.33 28.34
C ASN A 195 14.98 -14.51 27.64
N TRP A 196 14.09 -14.24 26.69
CA TRP A 196 13.24 -15.26 26.06
C TRP A 196 14.02 -16.20 25.13
N LEU A 197 15.09 -15.71 24.53
CA LEU A 197 15.90 -16.43 23.54
C LEU A 197 17.13 -17.15 24.13
N GLY A 198 17.33 -17.13 25.46
CA GLY A 198 18.46 -17.81 26.12
C GLY A 198 19.85 -17.29 25.74
N SER A 199 19.96 -16.34 24.87
CA SER A 199 21.14 -15.56 24.49
C SER A 199 20.79 -14.08 24.67
N ASN A 200 21.75 -13.28 25.09
CA ASN A 200 21.52 -11.83 25.27
C ASN A 200 21.71 -11.12 23.92
N PRO A 201 20.66 -11.08 23.03
CA PRO A 201 20.79 -10.45 21.75
C PRO A 201 20.93 -8.94 21.95
N THR A 202 21.83 -8.32 21.21
CA THR A 202 22.02 -6.86 21.24
C THR A 202 20.79 -6.11 20.68
N SER A 203 19.93 -6.80 19.91
CA SER A 203 18.65 -6.32 19.43
C SER A 203 17.69 -7.52 19.44
N PRO A 204 16.68 -7.55 20.33
CA PRO A 204 15.66 -8.59 20.31
C PRO A 204 14.84 -8.48 19.02
N PRO A 205 14.41 -9.63 18.43
CA PRO A 205 13.58 -9.62 17.25
C PRO A 205 12.20 -9.02 17.56
N MET A 206 11.64 -8.35 16.56
CA MET A 206 10.28 -7.84 16.55
C MET A 206 9.45 -8.77 15.67
N TYR A 207 8.28 -9.19 16.15
CA TYR A 207 7.37 -10.10 15.47
C TYR A 207 6.08 -9.37 15.08
N GLU A 208 5.57 -9.62 13.90
CA GLU A 208 4.27 -9.09 13.47
C GLU A 208 3.17 -9.43 14.46
N LEU A 209 2.34 -8.46 14.79
CA LEU A 209 1.27 -8.59 15.77
C LEU A 209 -0.01 -7.96 15.25
N VAL A 210 -1.14 -8.69 15.40
CA VAL A 210 -2.49 -8.15 15.27
C VAL A 210 -3.27 -8.48 16.53
N ILE A 211 -3.86 -7.49 17.15
CA ILE A 211 -4.74 -7.61 18.31
C ILE A 211 -6.14 -7.11 17.95
N HIS A 212 -7.15 -7.74 18.54
CA HIS A 212 -8.53 -7.28 18.51
C HIS A 212 -8.88 -6.71 19.88
N VAL A 213 -9.34 -5.46 19.88
CA VAL A 213 -9.81 -4.76 21.07
C VAL A 213 -11.32 -4.66 20.95
N THR A 214 -12.05 -5.32 21.84
CA THR A 214 -13.52 -5.24 21.90
C THR A 214 -13.95 -4.40 23.08
N TRP A 215 -14.95 -3.55 22.87
CA TRP A 215 -15.48 -2.72 23.92
C TRP A 215 -16.99 -2.45 23.72
N ASP A 216 -17.76 -2.76 24.75
CA ASP A 216 -19.22 -2.54 24.80
C ASP A 216 -19.62 -1.20 25.42
N GLY A 217 -18.62 -0.37 25.81
CA GLY A 217 -18.85 0.92 26.45
C GLY A 217 -19.26 0.87 27.91
N VAL A 218 -19.36 -0.31 28.50
CA VAL A 218 -19.86 -0.51 29.91
C VAL A 218 -18.81 -1.23 30.75
N ASN A 219 -18.24 -2.28 30.21
CA ASN A 219 -17.22 -3.08 30.88
C ASN A 219 -15.81 -2.64 30.45
N ALA A 220 -14.78 -3.09 31.18
CA ALA A 220 -13.42 -2.88 30.72
C ALA A 220 -13.20 -3.49 29.32
N PRO A 221 -12.52 -2.80 28.42
CA PRO A 221 -12.20 -3.33 27.11
C PRO A 221 -11.46 -4.67 27.20
N ALA A 222 -11.77 -5.61 26.30
CA ALA A 222 -11.08 -6.88 26.21
C ALA A 222 -10.07 -6.84 25.05
N ILE A 223 -8.87 -7.39 25.30
CA ILE A 223 -7.79 -7.47 24.31
C ILE A 223 -7.55 -8.94 24.01
N GLU A 224 -7.58 -9.29 22.72
CA GLU A 224 -7.29 -10.63 22.21
C GLU A 224 -6.19 -10.56 21.15
N ILE A 225 -5.17 -11.43 21.26
CA ILE A 225 -4.20 -11.59 20.18
C ILE A 225 -4.84 -12.41 19.06
N VAL A 226 -5.05 -11.76 17.91
CA VAL A 226 -5.56 -12.40 16.70
C VAL A 226 -4.43 -13.13 15.98
N HIS A 227 -3.27 -12.47 15.82
CA HIS A 227 -2.15 -13.03 15.07
C HIS A 227 -0.82 -12.62 15.68
N MET A 228 0.13 -13.56 15.69
CA MET A 228 1.55 -13.32 15.93
C MET A 228 2.34 -14.00 14.82
N GLY A 229 2.98 -13.20 13.98
CA GLY A 229 3.65 -13.64 12.75
C GLY A 229 5.14 -13.88 12.87
N ASN A 230 5.84 -13.72 11.76
CA ASN A 230 7.30 -13.78 11.67
C ASN A 230 7.95 -12.46 12.11
N GLU A 231 9.28 -12.37 11.99
CA GLU A 231 10.00 -11.10 12.23
C GLU A 231 9.53 -10.02 11.25
N GLY A 232 9.00 -8.93 11.79
CA GLY A 232 8.43 -7.83 11.01
C GLY A 232 7.48 -6.96 11.82
N SER A 233 6.74 -6.09 11.14
CA SER A 233 5.67 -5.26 11.68
C SER A 233 4.47 -5.23 10.72
N ILE A 234 3.26 -5.20 11.27
CA ILE A 234 2.04 -4.91 10.52
C ILE A 234 1.91 -3.39 10.39
N HIS A 235 1.80 -2.91 9.15
CA HIS A 235 1.75 -1.49 8.83
C HIS A 235 0.47 -1.06 8.10
N GLY A 236 -0.45 -2.00 7.79
CA GLY A 236 -1.74 -1.69 7.18
C GLY A 236 -2.80 -2.68 7.61
N LEU A 237 -4.02 -2.18 7.80
CA LEU A 237 -5.23 -2.93 8.11
C LEU A 237 -6.35 -2.44 7.19
N PHE A 238 -7.05 -3.35 6.53
CA PHE A 238 -8.08 -3.02 5.55
C PHE A 238 -9.32 -3.89 5.73
N THR A 239 -10.49 -3.27 5.59
CA THR A 239 -11.76 -3.99 5.52
C THR A 239 -11.99 -4.49 4.09
N THR A 240 -12.45 -5.73 3.95
CA THR A 240 -12.89 -6.32 2.68
C THR A 240 -14.32 -6.83 2.82
N ASP A 241 -14.93 -7.23 1.71
CA ASP A 241 -16.29 -7.77 1.73
C ASP A 241 -16.45 -9.03 2.62
N ASP A 242 -15.38 -9.81 2.76
CA ASP A 242 -15.38 -11.10 3.47
C ASP A 242 -14.72 -11.04 4.86
N GLY A 243 -14.11 -9.90 5.25
CA GLY A 243 -13.38 -9.77 6.51
C GLY A 243 -12.31 -8.68 6.48
N TYR A 244 -11.09 -9.02 6.89
CA TYR A 244 -9.99 -8.06 7.00
C TYR A 244 -8.71 -8.57 6.35
N ILE A 245 -7.89 -7.64 5.89
CA ILE A 245 -6.52 -7.88 5.44
C ILE A 245 -5.58 -7.09 6.33
N ALA A 246 -4.55 -7.76 6.87
CA ALA A 246 -3.45 -7.11 7.58
C ALA A 246 -2.17 -7.29 6.76
N THR A 247 -1.52 -6.17 6.42
CA THR A 247 -0.31 -6.14 5.58
C THR A 247 0.92 -5.91 6.43
N GLY A 248 1.92 -6.75 6.23
CA GLY A 248 3.15 -6.70 7.03
C GLY A 248 4.42 -6.72 6.19
N THR A 249 5.51 -6.40 6.85
CA THR A 249 6.86 -6.40 6.23
C THR A 249 7.36 -7.82 5.98
N SER A 250 6.83 -8.82 6.67
CA SER A 250 7.16 -10.24 6.48
C SER A 250 6.09 -10.97 5.69
N ASP A 251 4.81 -10.75 6.03
CA ASP A 251 3.70 -11.41 5.36
C ASP A 251 2.44 -10.51 5.35
N THR A 252 1.54 -10.82 4.44
CA THR A 252 0.18 -10.28 4.42
C THR A 252 -0.76 -11.43 4.78
N ILE A 253 -1.68 -11.17 5.70
CA ILE A 253 -2.66 -12.16 6.16
C ILE A 253 -4.09 -11.70 5.86
N SER A 254 -4.96 -12.65 5.56
CA SER A 254 -6.40 -12.43 5.55
C SER A 254 -7.02 -13.01 6.82
N ILE A 255 -8.01 -12.32 7.37
CA ILE A 255 -8.75 -12.66 8.58
C ILE A 255 -10.23 -12.72 8.19
N ILE A 256 -10.76 -13.93 8.01
CA ILE A 256 -12.14 -14.17 7.57
C ILE A 256 -12.81 -15.10 8.58
N ASP A 257 -13.92 -14.68 9.17
CA ASP A 257 -14.66 -15.45 10.19
C ASP A 257 -13.78 -15.94 11.36
N GLY A 258 -12.72 -15.18 11.70
CA GLY A 258 -11.72 -15.54 12.71
C GLY A 258 -10.67 -16.56 12.25
N GLU A 259 -10.74 -17.05 11.02
CA GLU A 259 -9.70 -17.88 10.42
C GLU A 259 -8.62 -16.98 9.77
N ILE A 260 -7.35 -17.32 10.03
CA ILE A 260 -6.21 -16.57 9.54
C ILE A 260 -5.51 -17.36 8.44
N SER A 261 -5.30 -16.72 7.31
CA SER A 261 -4.59 -17.29 6.16
C SER A 261 -3.45 -16.37 5.71
N SER A 262 -2.24 -16.94 5.59
CA SER A 262 -1.10 -16.26 4.96
C SER A 262 -1.30 -16.15 3.46
N LEU A 263 -1.04 -14.98 2.89
CA LEU A 263 -1.06 -14.73 1.44
C LEU A 263 0.32 -14.87 0.81
N GLY A 264 1.39 -14.96 1.62
CA GLY A 264 2.76 -15.16 1.15
C GLY A 264 3.35 -13.94 0.43
N ILE A 265 2.85 -12.74 0.71
CA ILE A 265 3.29 -11.50 0.10
C ILE A 265 3.65 -10.51 1.20
N SER A 266 4.82 -9.90 1.10
CA SER A 266 5.26 -8.83 1.99
C SER A 266 5.19 -7.48 1.29
N SER A 267 5.03 -6.40 2.08
CA SER A 267 5.02 -5.02 1.58
C SER A 267 5.70 -4.06 2.55
N TYR A 268 6.02 -2.87 2.07
CA TYR A 268 6.50 -1.76 2.90
C TYR A 268 5.43 -0.72 3.14
N ALA A 269 4.45 -0.64 2.23
CA ALA A 269 3.29 0.20 2.37
C ALA A 269 2.11 -0.43 1.63
N ALA A 270 0.90 -0.09 2.03
CA ALA A 270 -0.31 -0.58 1.42
C ALA A 270 -1.44 0.46 1.51
N ILE A 271 -2.42 0.35 0.61
CA ILE A 271 -3.62 1.18 0.60
C ILE A 271 -4.80 0.43 0.01
N GLY A 272 -6.01 0.68 0.51
CA GLY A 272 -7.24 0.27 -0.14
C GLY A 272 -7.66 1.30 -1.19
N ASP A 273 -8.07 0.85 -2.38
CA ASP A 273 -8.63 1.74 -3.38
C ASP A 273 -10.17 1.85 -3.27
N ASN A 274 -10.77 2.73 -4.07
CA ASN A 274 -12.22 2.96 -4.08
C ASN A 274 -13.05 1.78 -4.59
N ASN A 275 -12.41 0.75 -5.14
CA ASN A 275 -13.06 -0.48 -5.61
C ASN A 275 -13.01 -1.60 -4.54
N GLY A 276 -12.35 -1.35 -3.40
CA GLY A 276 -12.13 -2.33 -2.34
C GLY A 276 -10.93 -3.25 -2.60
N ASP A 277 -10.11 -2.95 -3.61
CA ASP A 277 -8.85 -3.66 -3.85
C ASP A 277 -7.76 -3.12 -2.91
N VAL A 278 -6.90 -4.00 -2.39
CA VAL A 278 -5.76 -3.63 -1.55
C VAL A 278 -4.48 -3.69 -2.37
N TRP A 279 -3.79 -2.56 -2.48
CA TRP A 279 -2.55 -2.39 -3.22
C TRP A 279 -1.35 -2.48 -2.29
N LEU A 280 -0.39 -3.33 -2.63
CA LEU A 280 0.81 -3.63 -1.84
C LEU A 280 2.05 -3.16 -2.58
N PHE A 281 2.80 -2.27 -1.96
CA PHE A 281 4.01 -1.68 -2.53
C PHE A 281 5.27 -2.26 -1.88
N GLY A 282 6.22 -2.67 -2.71
CA GLY A 282 7.55 -3.09 -2.26
C GLY A 282 8.44 -1.91 -1.88
N GLY A 283 9.66 -2.19 -1.44
CA GLY A 283 10.68 -1.18 -1.19
C GLY A 283 11.27 -0.61 -2.48
N ILE A 284 12.25 0.29 -2.30
CA ILE A 284 13.00 0.92 -3.40
C ILE A 284 13.58 -0.14 -4.35
N GLY A 285 13.42 0.09 -5.66
CA GLY A 285 13.86 -0.86 -6.70
C GLY A 285 12.85 -1.96 -7.01
N SER A 286 11.71 -2.05 -6.31
CA SER A 286 10.62 -2.95 -6.68
C SER A 286 10.06 -2.57 -8.05
N ASN A 287 9.89 -3.56 -8.92
CA ASN A 287 9.33 -3.38 -10.26
C ASN A 287 7.92 -3.97 -10.39
N THR A 288 7.31 -4.35 -9.28
CA THR A 288 5.97 -4.93 -9.25
C THR A 288 5.16 -4.36 -8.09
N VAL A 289 3.85 -4.35 -8.28
CA VAL A 289 2.83 -4.07 -7.27
C VAL A 289 1.95 -5.31 -7.17
N ALA A 290 1.65 -5.76 -5.97
CA ALA A 290 0.66 -6.79 -5.76
C ALA A 290 -0.70 -6.14 -5.43
N ILE A 291 -1.77 -6.71 -5.95
CA ILE A 291 -3.13 -6.20 -5.76
C ILE A 291 -4.01 -7.36 -5.33
N ILE A 292 -4.70 -7.18 -4.22
CA ILE A 292 -5.62 -8.16 -3.65
C ILE A 292 -7.04 -7.69 -3.93
N SER A 293 -7.78 -8.48 -4.71
CA SER A 293 -9.20 -8.25 -5.06
C SER A 293 -10.01 -9.39 -4.47
N GLY A 294 -10.60 -9.21 -3.30
CA GLY A 294 -11.24 -10.30 -2.55
C GLY A 294 -10.26 -11.46 -2.28
N ALA A 295 -10.52 -12.63 -2.83
CA ALA A 295 -9.65 -13.81 -2.70
C ALA A 295 -8.57 -13.93 -3.80
N GLU A 296 -8.58 -13.06 -4.81
CA GLU A 296 -7.66 -13.12 -5.95
C GLU A 296 -6.50 -12.17 -5.75
N ILE A 297 -5.28 -12.66 -6.03
CA ILE A 297 -4.05 -11.88 -5.97
C ILE A 297 -3.50 -11.75 -7.37
N SER A 298 -3.27 -10.52 -7.81
CA SER A 298 -2.60 -10.22 -9.07
C SER A 298 -1.30 -9.47 -8.80
N ILE A 299 -0.29 -9.76 -9.63
CA ILE A 299 1.00 -9.06 -9.59
C ILE A 299 1.13 -8.29 -10.89
N GLU A 300 1.18 -6.98 -10.80
CA GLU A 300 1.32 -6.07 -11.93
C GLU A 300 2.74 -5.50 -11.99
N ARG A 301 3.25 -5.32 -13.21
CA ARG A 301 4.59 -4.78 -13.43
C ARG A 301 4.53 -3.26 -13.54
N LEU A 302 5.39 -2.57 -12.82
CA LEU A 302 5.60 -1.13 -12.97
C LEU A 302 6.40 -0.83 -14.26
N PRO A 303 6.11 0.28 -14.96
CA PRO A 303 6.87 0.69 -16.15
C PRO A 303 8.32 1.04 -15.81
N GLU A 304 8.56 1.54 -14.61
CA GLU A 304 9.88 1.78 -14.03
C GLU A 304 9.93 1.24 -12.59
N PRO A 305 11.09 0.78 -12.12
CA PRO A 305 11.25 0.37 -10.73
C PRO A 305 10.92 1.53 -9.77
N LEU A 306 10.32 1.20 -8.63
CA LEU A 306 9.99 2.17 -7.59
C LEU A 306 11.26 2.90 -7.14
N LYS A 307 11.27 4.22 -7.27
CA LYS A 307 12.40 5.10 -6.91
C LYS A 307 12.30 5.61 -5.48
N ILE A 308 11.22 5.28 -4.81
CA ILE A 308 10.80 5.80 -3.51
C ILE A 308 10.83 4.66 -2.51
N LEU A 309 11.36 4.90 -1.31
CA LEU A 309 11.07 4.08 -0.14
C LEU A 309 9.74 4.58 0.43
N PRO A 310 8.65 3.82 0.28
CA PRO A 310 7.35 4.27 0.72
C PRO A 310 7.33 4.50 2.24
N SER A 311 6.82 5.66 2.66
CA SER A 311 6.53 5.96 4.06
C SER A 311 5.03 6.11 4.31
N TYR A 312 4.30 6.61 3.31
CA TYR A 312 2.87 6.81 3.38
C TYR A 312 2.22 6.68 2.00
N VAL A 313 0.98 6.21 1.96
CA VAL A 313 0.22 6.06 0.71
C VAL A 313 -1.19 6.58 0.92
N THR A 314 -1.68 7.34 -0.04
CA THR A 314 -3.06 7.85 -0.07
C THR A 314 -3.81 7.34 -1.30
N CYS A 315 -5.12 7.29 -1.23
CA CYS A 315 -6.00 7.11 -2.38
C CYS A 315 -7.08 8.18 -2.33
N ASP A 316 -7.22 8.97 -3.38
CA ASP A 316 -8.23 10.01 -3.47
C ASP A 316 -9.58 9.48 -4.00
N GLU A 317 -10.61 10.35 -4.02
CA GLU A 317 -11.95 9.99 -4.49
C GLU A 317 -11.99 9.60 -5.98
N ASP A 318 -11.04 10.08 -6.79
CA ASP A 318 -10.92 9.76 -8.21
C ASP A 318 -10.18 8.42 -8.44
N GLY A 319 -9.67 7.77 -7.38
CA GLY A 319 -8.92 6.52 -7.43
C GLY A 319 -7.45 6.71 -7.80
N MET A 320 -6.92 7.92 -7.62
CA MET A 320 -5.48 8.15 -7.73
C MET A 320 -4.78 7.75 -6.44
N ILE A 321 -3.92 6.76 -6.53
CA ILE A 321 -3.06 6.32 -5.44
C ILE A 321 -1.77 7.13 -5.50
N ALA A 322 -1.46 7.85 -4.43
CA ALA A 322 -0.20 8.59 -4.31
C ALA A 322 0.70 7.94 -3.26
N ILE A 323 1.90 7.55 -3.68
CA ILE A 323 2.93 6.94 -2.83
C ILE A 323 3.92 8.02 -2.47
N HIS A 324 4.06 8.29 -1.18
CA HIS A 324 4.96 9.28 -0.62
C HIS A 324 6.10 8.61 0.11
N GLY A 325 7.26 9.25 0.12
CA GLY A 325 8.43 8.74 0.83
C GLY A 325 9.71 9.48 0.46
N THR A 326 10.83 8.79 0.53
CA THR A 326 12.15 9.35 0.23
C THR A 326 12.81 8.62 -0.93
N ASP A 327 13.59 9.35 -1.71
CA ASP A 327 14.45 8.77 -2.73
C ASP A 327 15.77 8.20 -2.13
N ASN A 328 16.68 7.70 -2.99
CA ASN A 328 17.99 7.16 -2.57
C ASN A 328 18.91 8.18 -1.89
N THR A 329 18.53 9.45 -1.89
CA THR A 329 19.31 10.56 -1.33
C THR A 329 18.61 11.21 -0.16
N ASP A 330 17.61 10.52 0.40
CA ASP A 330 16.75 10.95 1.51
C ASP A 330 15.96 12.24 1.22
N ASN A 331 15.76 12.60 -0.07
CA ASN A 331 14.90 13.70 -0.43
C ASN A 331 13.44 13.25 -0.54
N PRO A 332 12.47 14.14 -0.20
CA PRO A 332 11.06 13.87 -0.44
C PRO A 332 10.81 13.52 -1.90
N SER A 333 10.04 12.48 -2.12
CA SER A 333 9.68 12.02 -3.46
C SER A 333 8.31 11.37 -3.43
N ALA A 334 7.60 11.46 -4.56
CA ALA A 334 6.29 10.86 -4.68
C ALA A 334 6.06 10.29 -6.08
N MET A 335 5.16 9.32 -6.17
CA MET A 335 4.67 8.72 -7.42
C MET A 335 3.17 8.50 -7.30
N SER A 336 2.44 8.68 -8.39
CA SER A 336 1.00 8.43 -8.43
C SER A 336 0.64 7.34 -9.43
N ILE A 337 -0.42 6.60 -9.12
CA ILE A 337 -0.96 5.50 -9.93
C ILE A 337 -2.47 5.67 -10.02
N ASP A 338 -3.01 5.72 -11.24
CA ASP A 338 -4.45 5.68 -11.47
C ASP A 338 -4.95 4.23 -11.36
N SER A 339 -5.63 3.89 -10.26
CA SER A 339 -6.17 2.55 -10.02
C SER A 339 -7.23 2.16 -11.05
N ASN A 340 -7.95 3.14 -11.63
CA ASN A 340 -8.99 2.91 -12.62
C ASN A 340 -8.43 2.62 -14.03
N ALA A 341 -7.22 3.07 -14.35
CA ALA A 341 -6.57 2.82 -15.64
C ALA A 341 -6.33 1.34 -15.91
N ARG A 342 -6.28 0.50 -14.86
CA ARG A 342 -6.10 -0.95 -14.92
C ARG A 342 -7.27 -1.69 -15.61
N GLN A 343 -8.49 -1.21 -15.50
CA GLN A 343 -9.69 -2.00 -15.84
C GLN A 343 -9.92 -2.25 -17.32
N SER A 344 -9.28 -1.53 -18.26
CA SER A 344 -9.70 -1.52 -19.64
C SER A 344 -9.15 -2.62 -20.55
N PHE A 345 -8.06 -3.33 -20.21
CA PHE A 345 -7.36 -4.21 -21.17
C PHE A 345 -6.99 -5.63 -20.68
N THR A 346 -7.06 -5.95 -19.40
CA THR A 346 -6.52 -7.20 -18.86
C THR A 346 -7.15 -8.48 -19.42
N SER A 347 -8.46 -8.50 -19.69
CA SER A 347 -9.16 -9.69 -20.22
C SER A 347 -8.88 -10.00 -21.70
N LEU A 348 -8.61 -8.99 -22.52
CA LEU A 348 -8.32 -9.14 -23.94
C LEU A 348 -6.84 -9.47 -24.23
N ARG A 349 -5.96 -9.10 -23.33
CA ARG A 349 -4.51 -9.16 -23.47
C ARG A 349 -3.99 -10.58 -23.69
N GLY A 350 -4.35 -11.52 -22.83
CA GLY A 350 -3.90 -12.91 -22.97
C GLY A 350 -4.29 -13.54 -24.30
N ILE A 351 -5.44 -13.16 -24.87
CA ILE A 351 -5.90 -13.61 -26.18
C ILE A 351 -5.06 -12.95 -27.31
N LEU A 352 -4.74 -11.67 -27.17
CA LEU A 352 -3.91 -10.96 -28.17
C LEU A 352 -2.49 -11.48 -28.18
N ASP A 353 -1.88 -11.72 -27.04
CA ASP A 353 -0.54 -12.28 -26.92
C ASP A 353 -0.46 -13.70 -27.49
N LEU A 354 -1.41 -14.56 -27.13
CA LEU A 354 -1.49 -15.91 -27.69
C LEU A 354 -1.69 -15.89 -29.20
N SER A 355 -2.55 -14.99 -29.70
CA SER A 355 -2.79 -14.84 -31.14
C SER A 355 -1.54 -14.37 -31.88
N PHE A 356 -0.81 -13.38 -31.32
CA PHE A 356 0.44 -12.88 -31.89
C PHE A 356 1.52 -13.98 -31.97
N ILE A 357 1.68 -14.74 -30.87
CA ILE A 357 2.63 -15.86 -30.82
C ILE A 357 2.30 -16.92 -31.85
N LEU A 358 1.04 -17.34 -31.96
CA LEU A 358 0.60 -18.36 -32.90
C LEU A 358 0.79 -17.91 -34.36
N VAL A 359 0.41 -16.68 -34.68
CA VAL A 359 0.58 -16.12 -36.02
C VAL A 359 2.05 -15.99 -36.37
N SER A 360 2.89 -15.54 -35.45
CA SER A 360 4.34 -15.42 -35.64
C SER A 360 5.00 -16.80 -35.91
N ILE A 361 4.65 -17.82 -35.12
CA ILE A 361 5.15 -19.18 -35.29
C ILE A 361 4.72 -19.74 -36.66
N LEU A 362 3.46 -19.52 -37.06
CA LEU A 362 2.95 -19.99 -38.34
C LEU A 362 3.72 -19.38 -39.51
N ILE A 363 3.91 -18.05 -39.48
CA ILE A 363 4.61 -17.34 -40.56
C ILE A 363 6.10 -17.77 -40.62
N PHE A 364 6.78 -17.83 -39.45
CA PHE A 364 8.16 -18.33 -39.38
C PHE A 364 8.29 -19.77 -39.92
N SER A 365 7.32 -20.63 -39.63
CA SER A 365 7.32 -22.01 -40.14
C SER A 365 7.18 -22.06 -41.67
N ILE A 366 6.27 -21.25 -42.24
CA ILE A 366 6.11 -21.15 -43.71
C ILE A 366 7.37 -20.60 -44.37
N MET A 367 7.94 -19.54 -43.80
CA MET A 367 9.17 -18.93 -44.35
C MET A 367 10.38 -19.89 -44.25
N GLY A 368 10.52 -20.55 -43.09
CA GLY A 368 11.56 -21.55 -42.88
C GLY A 368 11.43 -22.73 -43.85
N TRP A 369 10.20 -23.18 -44.11
CA TRP A 369 9.94 -24.21 -45.10
C TRP A 369 10.35 -23.79 -46.52
N ASN A 370 10.01 -22.58 -46.91
CA ASN A 370 10.35 -22.03 -48.23
C ASN A 370 11.90 -21.92 -48.40
N ILE A 371 12.59 -21.44 -47.37
CA ILE A 371 14.07 -21.38 -47.34
C ILE A 371 14.67 -22.79 -47.48
N TYR A 372 14.16 -23.75 -46.70
CA TYR A 372 14.62 -25.13 -46.75
C TYR A 372 14.40 -25.76 -48.16
N GLU A 373 13.26 -25.51 -48.78
CA GLU A 373 12.96 -26.00 -50.12
C GLU A 373 13.86 -25.36 -51.19
N ALA A 374 14.14 -24.05 -51.08
CA ALA A 374 15.04 -23.33 -51.96
C ALA A 374 16.50 -23.86 -51.85
N ILE A 375 17.00 -24.11 -50.66
CA ILE A 375 18.31 -24.72 -50.42
C ILE A 375 18.37 -26.13 -51.04
N ARG A 376 17.31 -26.94 -50.82
CA ARG A 376 17.24 -28.31 -51.35
C ARG A 376 17.21 -28.38 -52.88
N LYS A 377 16.63 -27.39 -53.53
CA LYS A 377 16.56 -27.28 -55.00
C LYS A 377 17.83 -26.66 -55.61
N GLY A 378 18.76 -26.16 -54.80
CA GLY A 378 19.98 -25.48 -55.25
C GLY A 378 19.71 -24.11 -55.90
N GLU A 379 18.57 -23.49 -55.56
CA GLU A 379 18.16 -22.20 -56.11
C GLU A 379 18.67 -21.02 -55.23
N VAL A 380 19.49 -21.31 -54.23
CA VAL A 380 20.13 -20.30 -53.38
C VAL A 380 21.54 -20.10 -53.84
N PHE A 381 21.79 -18.98 -54.50
CA PHE A 381 23.04 -18.31 -54.92
C PHE A 381 23.07 -18.01 -56.41
#